data_7253b1322a05198dd21a6809a57a8d19
#
_entry.id   7253b1322a05198dd21a6809a57a8d19
#
_cell.length_a   1.000
_cell.length_b   1.000
_cell.length_c   1.000
_cell.angle_alpha   90.00
_cell.angle_beta   90.00
_cell.angle_gamma   90.00
#
_symmetry.space_group_name_H-M   'P 1'
#
loop_
_entity.id
_entity.type
_entity.pdbx_description
1 polymer ?
#
loop_
_entity_poly.entity_id
_entity_poly.type
_entity_poly.pdbx_seq_one_letter_code
_entity_poly.pdbx_strand_id
1 'polypeptide(L)'
;MKRVLIITYYWPPNGGAGVYRWLKMSKYLPEHGWTPVIYTPEDPERVADDAALLKDVRPGTEVIKRPITEPFSLYKRFTGRAQHERVQTAFLSEQAKGGWKEDLALWIRSNFFVPDARVWWVRPSIAFLRNYLRDHPV
;
A
#
# COMPACT_ATOMS: atom_id res chain seq x y z
N MET A 1 2.78 -26.66 10.28
CA MET A 1 1.92 -25.49 10.52
C MET A 1 1.30 -25.09 9.19
N LYS A 2 0.03 -24.73 9.18
CA LYS A 2 -0.64 -24.23 7.97
C LYS A 2 -0.12 -22.83 7.66
N ARG A 3 0.03 -22.51 6.38
CA ARG A 3 0.45 -21.16 5.97
C ARG A 3 -0.78 -20.34 5.57
N VAL A 4 -0.72 -19.03 5.77
CA VAL A 4 -1.75 -18.09 5.33
C VAL A 4 -1.10 -16.86 4.70
N LEU A 5 -1.50 -16.54 3.47
CA LEU A 5 -1.06 -15.33 2.79
C LEU A 5 -1.98 -14.17 3.17
N ILE A 6 -1.39 -13.11 3.69
CA ILE A 6 -2.08 -11.85 4.00
C ILE A 6 -1.61 -10.80 3.00
N ILE A 7 -2.51 -10.40 2.10
CA ILE A 7 -2.26 -9.34 1.13
C ILE A 7 -2.76 -8.03 1.75
N THR A 8 -1.84 -7.12 2.03
CA THR A 8 -2.18 -5.82 2.61
C THR A 8 -1.37 -4.71 1.96
N TYR A 9 -2.02 -3.58 1.70
CA TYR A 9 -1.34 -2.42 1.15
C TYR A 9 -0.51 -1.69 2.21
N TYR A 10 -1.00 -1.65 3.44
CA TYR A 10 -0.33 -0.96 4.54
C TYR A 10 0.27 -1.96 5.53
N TRP A 11 1.56 -1.83 5.77
CA TRP A 11 2.34 -2.61 6.73
C TRP A 11 3.31 -1.70 7.48
N PRO A 12 3.76 -2.00 8.71
CA PRO A 12 4.76 -1.19 9.39
C PRO A 12 6.00 -0.90 8.52
N PRO A 13 6.52 0.33 8.54
CA PRO A 13 6.29 1.41 9.50
C PRO A 13 5.09 2.33 9.23
N ASN A 14 4.19 1.99 8.29
CA ASN A 14 2.95 2.72 8.14
C ASN A 14 2.10 2.60 9.41
N GLY A 15 1.45 3.70 9.80
CA GLY A 15 0.45 3.74 10.87
C GLY A 15 -0.98 3.70 10.33
N GLY A 16 -1.93 3.66 11.27
CA GLY A 16 -3.36 3.72 10.97
C GLY A 16 -4.10 2.40 11.21
N ALA A 17 -5.44 2.50 11.30
CA ALA A 17 -6.31 1.41 11.72
C ALA A 17 -6.17 0.13 10.89
N GLY A 18 -5.96 0.26 9.59
CA GLY A 18 -5.76 -0.89 8.69
C GLY A 18 -4.51 -1.70 9.01
N VAL A 19 -3.42 -1.01 9.42
CA VAL A 19 -2.16 -1.66 9.80
C VAL A 19 -2.32 -2.44 11.09
N TYR A 20 -2.93 -1.83 12.12
CA TYR A 20 -3.10 -2.48 13.43
C TYR A 20 -3.84 -3.81 13.33
N ARG A 21 -4.87 -3.90 12.49
CA ARG A 21 -5.63 -5.14 12.31
C ARG A 21 -4.73 -6.29 11.85
N TRP A 22 -4.04 -6.10 10.73
CA TRP A 22 -3.23 -7.17 10.15
C TRP A 22 -1.98 -7.46 10.96
N LEU A 23 -1.37 -6.44 11.57
CA LEU A 23 -0.24 -6.60 12.47
C LEU A 23 -0.59 -7.46 13.69
N LYS A 24 -1.70 -7.14 14.36
CA LYS A 24 -2.14 -7.92 15.52
C LYS A 24 -2.56 -9.33 15.12
N MET A 25 -3.29 -9.51 14.03
CA MET A 25 -3.63 -10.84 13.53
C MET A 25 -2.38 -11.67 13.24
N SER A 26 -1.42 -11.14 12.49
CA SER A 26 -0.19 -11.86 12.16
C SER A 26 0.64 -12.23 13.39
N LYS A 27 0.60 -11.40 14.44
CA LYS A 27 1.30 -11.65 15.71
C LYS A 27 0.76 -12.89 16.43
N TYR A 28 -0.56 -13.09 16.43
CA TYR A 28 -1.23 -14.17 17.20
C TYR A 28 -1.52 -15.43 16.38
N LEU A 29 -1.59 -15.35 15.05
CA LEU A 29 -1.83 -16.52 14.18
C LEU A 29 -0.93 -17.74 14.49
N PRO A 30 0.37 -17.59 14.79
CA PRO A 30 1.21 -18.73 15.12
C PRO A 30 0.78 -19.51 16.36
N GLU A 31 0.14 -18.87 17.32
CA GLU A 31 -0.41 -19.52 18.52
C GLU A 31 -1.57 -20.47 18.20
N HIS A 32 -2.20 -20.25 17.03
CA HIS A 32 -3.28 -21.08 16.51
C HIS A 32 -2.83 -22.04 15.37
N GLY A 33 -1.54 -22.26 15.22
CA GLY A 33 -0.98 -23.20 14.25
C GLY A 33 -0.88 -22.67 12.82
N TRP A 34 -1.00 -21.35 12.62
CA TRP A 34 -0.88 -20.71 11.32
C TRP A 34 0.40 -19.89 11.21
N THR A 35 1.09 -20.01 10.06
CA THR A 35 2.27 -19.19 9.75
C THR A 35 1.87 -18.08 8.76
N PRO A 36 1.84 -16.82 9.19
CA PRO A 36 1.50 -15.72 8.29
C PRO A 36 2.64 -15.42 7.33
N VAL A 37 2.29 -15.17 6.09
CA VAL A 37 3.15 -14.61 5.05
C VAL A 37 2.51 -13.30 4.62
N ILE A 38 3.24 -12.20 4.76
CA ILE A 38 2.72 -10.87 4.46
C ILE A 38 3.20 -10.47 3.06
N TYR A 39 2.25 -10.07 2.22
CA TYR A 39 2.55 -9.48 0.91
C TYR A 39 2.13 -8.01 0.90
N THR A 40 3.07 -7.10 0.63
CA THR A 40 2.86 -5.66 0.74
C THR A 40 3.69 -4.89 -0.29
N PRO A 41 3.29 -3.67 -0.70
CA PRO A 41 4.16 -2.79 -1.48
C PRO A 41 5.45 -2.46 -0.73
N GLU A 42 6.51 -2.21 -1.48
CA GLU A 42 7.82 -1.87 -0.92
C GLU A 42 7.85 -0.45 -0.36
N ASP A 43 7.32 0.50 -1.10
CA ASP A 43 7.26 1.91 -0.70
C ASP A 43 5.89 2.50 -1.04
N PRO A 44 4.84 2.14 -0.28
CA PRO A 44 3.50 2.67 -0.49
C PRO A 44 3.39 4.12 -0.03
N GLU A 45 2.44 4.86 -0.57
CA GLU A 45 2.10 6.17 -0.03
C GLU A 45 1.73 6.05 1.45
N ARG A 46 2.47 6.72 2.31
CA ARG A 46 2.31 6.62 3.76
C ARG A 46 1.22 7.56 4.26
N VAL A 47 0.24 7.00 4.96
CA VAL A 47 -0.80 7.78 5.63
C VAL A 47 -0.27 8.40 6.92
N ALA A 48 0.51 7.63 7.66
CA ALA A 48 1.21 8.06 8.87
C ALA A 48 2.47 7.22 9.04
N ASP A 49 3.51 7.79 9.62
CA ASP A 49 4.71 7.04 10.01
C ASP A 49 4.61 6.66 11.49
N ASP A 50 4.69 5.37 11.78
CA ASP A 50 4.75 4.83 13.13
C ASP A 50 5.78 3.69 13.20
N ALA A 51 7.04 4.07 13.35
CA ALA A 51 8.14 3.11 13.45
C ALA A 51 8.06 2.24 14.71
N ALA A 52 7.29 2.65 15.74
CA ALA A 52 7.11 1.84 16.95
C ALA A 52 6.39 0.52 16.65
N LEU A 53 5.55 0.49 15.60
CA LEU A 53 4.85 -0.73 15.19
C LEU A 53 5.77 -1.84 14.67
N LEU A 54 6.99 -1.50 14.25
CA LEU A 54 7.99 -2.51 13.87
C LEU A 54 8.35 -3.45 15.02
N LYS A 55 8.26 -2.98 16.26
CA LYS A 55 8.51 -3.80 17.47
C LYS A 55 7.44 -4.89 17.69
N ASP A 56 6.25 -4.65 17.14
CA ASP A 56 5.12 -5.60 17.23
C ASP A 56 5.15 -6.66 16.12
N VAL A 57 5.97 -6.48 15.10
CA VAL A 57 6.17 -7.52 14.08
C VAL A 57 6.91 -8.67 14.72
N ARG A 58 6.27 -9.86 14.71
CA ARG A 58 6.86 -11.06 15.30
C ARG A 58 8.16 -11.43 14.57
N PRO A 59 9.26 -11.70 15.28
CA PRO A 59 10.50 -12.18 14.64
C PRO A 59 10.25 -13.45 13.82
N GLY A 60 10.83 -13.51 12.62
CA GLY A 60 10.63 -14.62 11.70
C GLY A 60 9.36 -14.54 10.84
N THR A 61 8.55 -13.48 10.95
CA THR A 61 7.44 -13.25 10.02
C THR A 61 8.00 -12.98 8.63
N GLU A 62 7.59 -13.79 7.65
CA GLU A 62 7.95 -13.59 6.25
C GLU A 62 7.18 -12.39 5.69
N VAL A 63 7.93 -11.37 5.23
CA VAL A 63 7.34 -10.16 4.63
C VAL A 63 7.90 -9.98 3.23
N ILE A 64 7.04 -10.21 2.24
CA ILE A 64 7.35 -10.06 0.82
C ILE A 64 6.99 -8.65 0.40
N LYS A 65 7.99 -7.85 0.07
CA LYS A 65 7.83 -6.49 -0.44
C LYS A 65 8.05 -6.46 -1.95
N ARG A 66 7.16 -5.78 -2.67
CA ARG A 66 7.29 -5.63 -4.12
C ARG A 66 7.10 -4.18 -4.53
N PRO A 67 7.91 -3.70 -5.48
CA PRO A 67 7.77 -2.35 -5.98
C PRO A 67 6.36 -2.12 -6.55
N ILE A 68 5.84 -0.93 -6.29
CA ILE A 68 4.57 -0.47 -6.84
C ILE A 68 4.83 0.75 -7.72
N THR A 69 4.19 0.76 -8.88
CA THR A 69 4.15 1.96 -9.72
C THR A 69 2.87 2.73 -9.38
N GLU A 70 3.01 3.77 -8.59
CA GLU A 70 1.87 4.63 -8.27
C GLU A 70 1.83 5.82 -9.24
N PRO A 71 0.68 6.07 -9.90
CA PRO A 71 0.51 7.24 -10.74
C PRO A 71 0.69 8.56 -9.98
N PHE A 72 0.52 8.54 -8.64
CA PHE A 72 0.76 9.71 -7.79
C PHE A 72 2.21 10.22 -7.82
N SER A 73 3.19 9.33 -7.94
CA SER A 73 4.60 9.73 -8.07
C SER A 73 4.83 10.49 -9.38
N LEU A 74 4.17 10.05 -10.45
CA LEU A 74 4.20 10.71 -11.76
C LEU A 74 3.48 12.07 -11.71
N TYR A 75 2.31 12.12 -11.07
CA TYR A 75 1.52 13.33 -10.87
C TYR A 75 2.29 14.40 -10.07
N LYS A 76 2.91 14.01 -8.94
CA LYS A 76 3.75 14.91 -8.13
C LYS A 76 4.92 15.48 -8.94
N ARG A 77 5.55 14.63 -9.76
CA ARG A 77 6.65 15.06 -10.64
C ARG A 77 6.21 16.05 -11.72
N PHE A 78 4.99 15.90 -12.25
CA PHE A 78 4.42 16.82 -13.23
C PHE A 78 3.95 18.14 -12.64
N THR A 79 3.42 18.13 -11.41
CA THR A 79 2.88 19.32 -10.74
C THR A 79 3.93 20.10 -9.94
N GLY A 80 5.18 19.60 -9.84
CA GLY A 80 6.27 20.25 -9.09
C GLY A 80 6.03 20.32 -7.56
N ARG A 81 5.03 19.59 -7.05
CA ARG A 81 4.76 19.54 -5.61
C ARG A 81 5.76 18.65 -4.88
N ALA A 82 6.24 19.12 -3.73
CA ALA A 82 7.22 18.39 -2.92
C ALA A 82 6.71 16.99 -2.54
N GLN A 83 7.59 15.99 -2.55
CA GLN A 83 7.29 14.59 -2.23
C GLN A 83 6.66 14.37 -0.84
N HIS A 84 6.76 15.35 0.05
CA HIS A 84 6.28 15.27 1.43
C HIS A 84 4.91 15.91 1.67
N GLU A 85 4.31 16.54 0.66
CA GLU A 85 2.99 17.10 0.82
C GLU A 85 1.95 15.98 0.82
N ARG A 86 1.34 15.73 1.98
CA ARG A 86 0.27 14.73 2.14
C ARG A 86 -0.92 15.15 1.28
N VAL A 87 -1.16 14.41 0.22
CA VAL A 87 -2.38 14.56 -0.55
C VAL A 87 -3.50 13.90 0.22
N GLN A 88 -4.03 14.59 1.22
CA GLN A 88 -5.27 14.16 1.85
C GLN A 88 -6.36 14.21 0.79
N THR A 89 -6.86 13.05 0.44
CA THR A 89 -7.81 12.80 -0.66
C THR A 89 -9.12 13.59 -0.53
N ALA A 90 -9.41 14.13 0.65
CA ALA A 90 -10.64 14.89 0.94
C ALA A 90 -10.51 16.41 0.72
N PHE A 91 -9.30 16.97 0.69
CA PHE A 91 -9.10 18.43 0.72
C PHE A 91 -8.71 19.06 -0.62
N LEU A 92 -8.60 18.29 -1.70
CA LEU A 92 -8.23 18.84 -3.01
C LEU A 92 -9.37 19.57 -3.73
N SER A 93 -10.58 19.56 -3.18
CA SER A 93 -11.74 20.21 -3.82
C SER A 93 -11.95 21.67 -3.41
N GLU A 94 -11.34 22.15 -2.32
CA GLU A 94 -11.69 23.48 -1.79
C GLU A 94 -10.67 24.60 -2.02
N GLN A 95 -9.46 24.31 -2.54
CA GLN A 95 -8.42 25.32 -2.78
C GLN A 95 -7.90 25.34 -4.22
N ALA A 96 -8.68 24.91 -5.18
CA ALA A 96 -8.33 25.03 -6.60
C ALA A 96 -8.39 26.50 -7.03
N LYS A 97 -7.24 27.16 -7.09
CA LYS A 97 -7.08 28.39 -7.87
C LYS A 97 -7.08 27.99 -9.35
N GLY A 98 -8.22 28.14 -10.01
CA GLY A 98 -8.50 27.68 -11.36
C GLY A 98 -7.38 27.98 -12.37
N GLY A 99 -6.88 26.93 -13.02
CA GLY A 99 -5.94 26.99 -14.11
C GLY A 99 -6.01 25.72 -14.95
N TRP A 100 -5.79 25.81 -16.26
CA TRP A 100 -5.87 24.69 -17.19
C TRP A 100 -5.07 23.43 -16.76
N LYS A 101 -4.00 23.62 -15.99
CA LYS A 101 -3.20 22.52 -15.42
C LYS A 101 -3.95 21.76 -14.33
N GLU A 102 -4.79 22.44 -13.57
CA GLU A 102 -5.62 21.83 -12.53
C GLU A 102 -6.79 21.07 -13.14
N ASP A 103 -7.40 21.63 -14.19
CA ASP A 103 -8.46 20.94 -14.95
C ASP A 103 -7.93 19.67 -15.62
N LEU A 104 -6.73 19.75 -16.22
CA LEU A 104 -6.07 18.57 -16.79
C LEU A 104 -5.72 17.54 -15.73
N ALA A 105 -5.27 17.97 -14.56
CA ALA A 105 -4.96 17.09 -13.46
C ALA A 105 -6.20 16.40 -12.89
N LEU A 106 -7.31 17.11 -12.76
CA LEU A 106 -8.62 16.57 -12.39
C LEU A 106 -9.10 15.56 -13.43
N TRP A 107 -8.98 15.90 -14.71
CA TRP A 107 -9.38 15.01 -15.80
C TRP A 107 -8.56 13.70 -15.79
N ILE A 108 -7.23 13.78 -15.66
CA ILE A 108 -6.35 12.62 -15.53
C ILE A 108 -6.79 11.77 -14.32
N ARG A 109 -7.02 12.41 -13.18
CA ARG A 109 -7.45 11.72 -11.95
C ARG A 109 -8.78 10.99 -12.17
N SER A 110 -9.76 11.65 -12.77
CA SER A 110 -11.09 11.08 -12.95
C SER A 110 -11.12 9.93 -13.96
N ASN A 111 -10.16 9.87 -14.89
CA ASN A 111 -10.15 8.86 -15.94
C ASN A 111 -9.16 7.72 -15.71
N PHE A 112 -8.02 7.99 -15.08
CA PHE A 112 -6.95 7.00 -14.93
C PHE A 112 -6.86 6.37 -13.51
N PHE A 113 -7.58 6.94 -12.54
CA PHE A 113 -7.58 6.45 -11.16
C PHE A 113 -8.88 5.74 -10.76
N VAL A 114 -9.62 5.25 -11.75
CA VAL A 114 -10.86 4.51 -11.51
C VAL A 114 -10.55 3.00 -11.59
N PRO A 115 -11.01 2.21 -10.62
CA PRO A 115 -11.72 2.56 -9.38
C PRO A 115 -10.82 3.10 -8.26
N ASP A 116 -9.51 2.81 -8.27
CA ASP A 116 -8.52 3.26 -7.28
C ASP A 116 -7.15 3.41 -7.94
N ALA A 117 -6.36 4.38 -7.51
CA ALA A 117 -4.97 4.58 -7.95
C ALA A 117 -4.09 3.32 -7.75
N ARG A 118 -4.47 2.45 -6.82
CA ARG A 118 -3.76 1.21 -6.49
C ARG A 118 -4.04 0.07 -7.46
N VAL A 119 -4.91 0.24 -8.44
CA VAL A 119 -5.22 -0.79 -9.45
C VAL A 119 -3.96 -1.25 -10.21
N TRP A 120 -2.98 -0.37 -10.35
CA TRP A 120 -1.71 -0.67 -11.02
C TRP A 120 -0.85 -1.69 -10.27
N TRP A 121 -1.08 -1.87 -8.96
CA TRP A 121 -0.43 -2.89 -8.16
C TRP A 121 -1.01 -4.29 -8.38
N VAL A 122 -2.26 -4.40 -8.81
CA VAL A 122 -3.01 -5.66 -8.90
C VAL A 122 -2.36 -6.62 -9.92
N ARG A 123 -2.14 -6.17 -11.15
CA ARG A 123 -1.61 -7.03 -12.21
C ARG A 123 -0.20 -7.58 -11.91
N PRO A 124 0.78 -6.77 -11.51
CA PRO A 124 2.10 -7.28 -11.12
C PRO A 124 2.04 -8.21 -9.92
N SER A 125 1.15 -7.92 -8.96
CA SER A 125 0.96 -8.76 -7.78
C SER A 125 0.39 -10.13 -8.14
N ILE A 126 -0.61 -10.19 -9.02
CA ILE A 126 -1.18 -11.45 -9.49
C ILE A 126 -0.11 -12.29 -10.20
N ALA A 127 0.67 -11.68 -11.09
CA ALA A 127 1.72 -12.37 -11.83
C ALA A 127 2.78 -12.95 -10.87
N PHE A 128 3.22 -12.17 -9.90
CA PHE A 128 4.18 -12.62 -8.91
C PHE A 128 3.60 -13.71 -7.99
N LEU A 129 2.43 -13.47 -7.40
CA LEU A 129 1.82 -14.39 -6.44
C LEU A 129 1.43 -15.72 -7.09
N ARG A 130 1.03 -15.72 -8.36
CA ARG A 130 0.76 -16.96 -9.10
C ARG A 130 1.99 -17.88 -9.15
N ASN A 131 3.16 -17.33 -9.36
CA ASN A 131 4.41 -18.09 -9.37
C ASN A 131 4.82 -18.47 -7.94
N TYR A 132 4.81 -17.52 -7.03
CA TYR A 132 5.16 -17.75 -5.62
C TYR A 132 4.32 -18.86 -4.98
N LEU A 133 3.01 -18.86 -5.17
CA LEU A 133 2.09 -19.84 -4.59
C LEU A 133 2.19 -21.24 -5.23
N ARG A 134 2.78 -21.34 -6.42
CA ARG A 134 3.06 -22.65 -7.02
C ARG A 134 4.17 -23.38 -6.26
N ASP A 135 5.18 -22.64 -5.82
CA ASP A 135 6.33 -23.19 -5.11
C ASP A 135 6.13 -23.19 -3.58
N HIS A 136 5.26 -22.31 -3.08
CA HIS A 136 5.00 -22.08 -1.66
C HIS A 136 3.47 -22.11 -1.40
N PRO A 137 2.83 -23.27 -1.38
CA PRO A 137 1.39 -23.35 -1.12
C PRO A 137 1.02 -22.82 0.27
N VAL A 138 -0.10 -22.14 0.37
CA VAL A 138 -0.66 -21.55 1.59
C VAL A 138 -2.04 -22.13 1.87
#